data_c3ff88a6aa220e600845038994e080ae
#
_entry.id   c3ff88a6aa220e600845038994e080ae
#
_cell.length_a   1.000
_cell.length_b   1.000
_cell.length_c   1.000
_cell.angle_alpha   90.00
_cell.angle_beta   90.00
_cell.angle_gamma   90.00
#
_symmetry.space_group_name_H-M   'P 1'
#
loop_
_entity.id
_entity.type
_entity.pdbx_description
1 polymer ?
#
loop_
_entity_poly.entity_id
_entity_poly.type
_entity_poly.pdbx_seq_one_letter_code
_entity_poly.pdbx_strand_id
1 'polypeptide(L)'
;MSRFAFFDLDGTLLRHDTQLLFANHVLRNTSPFRRAYLLLFAPFTPFAAVRILRSREMKQLFLSYLFCMPGDQLRELVEDFAKNVVPAVAYPEMLEEVTRHKNEGRTLVLNTASPAFYADAIARELGFDHCIATRVITADPMPLVPQIDGPNNKRTAKLPAMRHLLPKGFDIDNPIPLPDSYAYTDSIVDVPLLSCAEKGFVVNPDSRLSAVAAERGWETLTPPQPFCCKTAARVATAQQLLGLYRAP
;
A
#
# COMPACT_ATOMS: atom_id res chain seq x y z
N MET A 1 5.85 -15.55 23.20
CA MET A 1 5.12 -15.54 21.90
C MET A 1 5.29 -14.17 21.30
N SER A 2 5.52 -14.08 19.98
CA SER A 2 5.66 -12.78 19.31
C SER A 2 4.30 -12.06 19.31
N ARG A 3 4.32 -10.80 19.70
CA ARG A 3 3.15 -9.90 19.75
C ARG A 3 3.20 -9.04 18.50
N PHE A 4 2.16 -9.05 17.70
CA PHE A 4 2.17 -8.40 16.39
C PHE A 4 1.24 -7.20 16.30
N ALA A 5 1.62 -6.21 15.48
CA ALA A 5 0.71 -5.20 14.96
C ALA A 5 0.87 -5.12 13.44
N PHE A 6 -0.17 -5.50 12.72
CA PHE A 6 -0.23 -5.55 11.27
C PHE A 6 -0.91 -4.31 10.72
N PHE A 7 -0.30 -3.66 9.76
CA PHE A 7 -0.85 -2.47 9.13
C PHE A 7 -0.88 -2.62 7.60
N ASP A 8 -2.00 -2.27 7.00
CA ASP A 8 -2.01 -1.92 5.59
C ASP A 8 -1.48 -0.50 5.40
N LEU A 9 -1.15 -0.11 4.16
CA LEU A 9 -0.54 1.18 3.86
C LEU A 9 -1.55 2.19 3.30
N ASP A 10 -2.07 1.88 2.11
CA ASP A 10 -2.89 2.78 1.30
C ASP A 10 -4.31 2.92 1.88
N GLY A 11 -4.75 4.13 2.24
CA GLY A 11 -6.04 4.34 2.90
C GLY A 11 -6.04 4.03 4.41
N THR A 12 -5.00 3.37 4.92
CA THR A 12 -4.87 2.94 6.32
C THR A 12 -3.87 3.80 7.09
N LEU A 13 -2.59 3.71 6.79
CA LEU A 13 -1.56 4.60 7.34
C LEU A 13 -1.52 5.93 6.61
N LEU A 14 -1.72 5.90 5.31
CA LEU A 14 -1.61 7.05 4.42
C LEU A 14 -2.96 7.39 3.82
N ARG A 15 -3.22 8.70 3.68
CA ARG A 15 -4.45 9.26 3.12
C ARG A 15 -4.63 9.01 1.63
N HIS A 16 -3.58 8.54 0.94
CA HIS A 16 -3.49 8.43 -0.52
C HIS A 16 -3.07 7.03 -0.94
N ASP A 17 -3.39 6.68 -2.19
CA ASP A 17 -2.80 5.54 -2.88
C ASP A 17 -1.33 5.86 -3.20
N THR A 18 -0.40 5.12 -2.59
CA THR A 18 1.03 5.36 -2.74
C THR A 18 1.54 5.09 -4.15
N GLN A 19 0.89 4.21 -4.91
CA GLN A 19 1.29 3.94 -6.28
C GLN A 19 1.05 5.17 -7.17
N LEU A 20 -0.09 5.86 -7.00
CA LEU A 20 -0.39 7.12 -7.69
C LEU A 20 0.52 8.25 -7.19
N LEU A 21 0.72 8.32 -5.87
CA LEU A 21 1.51 9.38 -5.25
C LEU A 21 2.99 9.28 -5.62
N PHE A 22 3.56 8.07 -5.67
CA PHE A 22 4.93 7.84 -6.12
C PHE A 22 5.09 8.14 -7.61
N ALA A 23 4.13 7.74 -8.46
CA ALA A 23 4.13 8.12 -9.87
C ALA A 23 4.13 9.65 -10.04
N ASN A 24 3.27 10.35 -9.30
CA ASN A 24 3.25 11.81 -9.29
C ASN A 24 4.60 12.40 -8.87
N HIS A 25 5.21 11.86 -7.82
CA HIS A 25 6.52 12.30 -7.33
C HIS A 25 7.61 12.14 -8.41
N VAL A 26 7.68 10.97 -9.05
CA VAL A 26 8.62 10.72 -10.16
C VAL A 26 8.37 11.67 -11.33
N LEU A 27 7.12 11.81 -11.78
CA LEU A 27 6.78 12.66 -12.94
C LEU A 27 7.00 14.14 -12.72
N ARG A 28 7.02 14.60 -11.47
CA ARG A 28 7.33 15.99 -11.10
C ARG A 28 8.83 16.27 -11.06
N ASN A 29 9.60 15.29 -10.61
CA ASN A 29 11.04 15.46 -10.36
C ASN A 29 11.92 14.93 -11.50
N THR A 30 11.30 14.49 -12.62
CA THR A 30 12.03 13.97 -13.78
C THR A 30 11.50 14.57 -15.09
N SER A 31 12.02 14.06 -16.22
CA SER A 31 11.65 14.54 -17.56
C SER A 31 10.15 14.45 -17.83
N PRO A 32 9.53 15.51 -18.38
CA PRO A 32 8.13 15.53 -18.78
C PRO A 32 7.75 14.43 -19.80
N PHE A 33 8.70 13.92 -20.57
CA PHE A 33 8.47 12.82 -21.52
C PHE A 33 7.99 11.53 -20.84
N ARG A 34 8.25 11.35 -19.54
CA ARG A 34 7.72 10.18 -18.78
C ARG A 34 6.21 10.11 -18.75
N ARG A 35 5.49 11.24 -18.97
CA ARG A 35 4.04 11.25 -19.10
C ARG A 35 3.54 10.45 -20.31
N ALA A 36 4.42 10.15 -21.28
CA ALA A 36 4.11 9.26 -22.40
C ALA A 36 3.71 7.83 -21.96
N TYR A 37 4.00 7.41 -20.71
CA TYR A 37 3.51 6.15 -20.16
C TYR A 37 1.97 6.02 -20.24
N LEU A 38 1.25 7.15 -20.23
CA LEU A 38 -0.20 7.15 -20.38
C LEU A 38 -0.66 6.62 -21.74
N LEU A 39 0.16 6.76 -22.80
CA LEU A 39 -0.13 6.19 -24.12
C LEU A 39 -0.10 4.65 -24.07
N LEU A 40 0.74 4.08 -23.20
CA LEU A 40 0.79 2.64 -22.98
C LEU A 40 -0.26 2.19 -21.97
N PHE A 41 -0.46 2.90 -20.89
CA PHE A 41 -1.32 2.50 -19.76
C PHE A 41 -2.81 2.72 -20.03
N ALA A 42 -3.20 3.93 -20.51
CA ALA A 42 -4.60 4.34 -20.61
C ALA A 42 -5.46 3.45 -21.54
N PRO A 43 -4.96 2.97 -22.71
CA PRO A 43 -5.75 2.10 -23.58
C PRO A 43 -6.17 0.78 -22.94
N PHE A 44 -5.46 0.32 -21.92
CA PHE A 44 -5.75 -0.95 -21.25
C PHE A 44 -6.71 -0.81 -20.05
N THR A 45 -7.00 0.42 -19.61
CA THR A 45 -7.89 0.63 -18.46
C THR A 45 -9.32 0.10 -18.66
N PRO A 46 -9.96 0.17 -19.86
CA PRO A 46 -11.26 -0.45 -20.07
C PRO A 46 -11.23 -1.98 -19.92
N PHE A 47 -10.14 -2.64 -20.36
CA PHE A 47 -9.99 -4.10 -20.22
C PHE A 47 -9.83 -4.54 -18.78
N ALA A 48 -9.24 -3.70 -17.94
CA ALA A 48 -9.17 -3.92 -16.48
C ALA A 48 -10.56 -3.77 -15.84
N ALA A 49 -11.36 -2.79 -16.30
CA ALA A 49 -12.73 -2.56 -15.79
C ALA A 49 -13.65 -3.76 -16.05
N VAL A 50 -13.50 -4.43 -17.19
CA VAL A 50 -14.25 -5.66 -17.54
C VAL A 50 -13.52 -6.94 -17.11
N ARG A 51 -12.47 -6.84 -16.28
CA ARG A 51 -11.70 -7.95 -15.68
C ARG A 51 -10.98 -8.88 -16.68
N ILE A 52 -10.76 -8.44 -17.90
CA ILE A 52 -9.94 -9.16 -18.90
C ILE A 52 -8.47 -9.11 -18.49
N LEU A 53 -7.98 -7.95 -18.04
CA LEU A 53 -6.65 -7.80 -17.46
C LEU A 53 -6.71 -7.89 -15.93
N ARG A 54 -5.80 -8.66 -15.37
CA ARG A 54 -5.67 -8.81 -13.92
C ARG A 54 -4.96 -7.58 -13.33
N SER A 55 -5.15 -7.37 -12.03
CA SER A 55 -4.51 -6.25 -11.32
C SER A 55 -2.98 -6.27 -11.38
N ARG A 56 -2.38 -7.44 -11.58
CA ARG A 56 -0.94 -7.62 -11.75
C ARG A 56 -0.45 -6.99 -13.05
N GLU A 57 -1.06 -7.35 -14.18
CA GLU A 57 -0.71 -6.84 -15.52
C GLU A 57 -0.91 -5.32 -15.57
N MET A 58 -2.01 -4.83 -15.02
CA MET A 58 -2.29 -3.39 -14.94
C MET A 58 -1.24 -2.65 -14.11
N LYS A 59 -0.79 -3.24 -13.01
CA LYS A 59 0.29 -2.65 -12.20
C LYS A 59 1.60 -2.58 -12.98
N GLN A 60 1.96 -3.64 -13.72
CA GLN A 60 3.16 -3.67 -14.56
C GLN A 60 3.11 -2.59 -15.66
N LEU A 61 1.97 -2.46 -16.36
CA LEU A 61 1.76 -1.41 -17.35
C LEU A 61 1.81 -0.01 -16.72
N PHE A 62 1.22 0.16 -15.56
CA PHE A 62 1.26 1.44 -14.84
C PHE A 62 2.69 1.85 -14.50
N LEU A 63 3.55 0.93 -14.09
CA LEU A 63 4.94 1.20 -13.74
C LEU A 63 5.83 1.60 -14.93
N SER A 64 5.31 1.62 -16.17
CA SER A 64 6.06 2.04 -17.36
C SER A 64 6.56 3.49 -17.33
N TYR A 65 6.05 4.34 -16.43
CA TYR A 65 6.63 5.67 -16.18
C TYR A 65 8.08 5.61 -15.68
N LEU A 66 8.53 4.45 -15.21
CA LEU A 66 9.91 4.20 -14.79
C LEU A 66 10.85 3.84 -15.96
N PHE A 67 10.32 3.66 -17.18
CA PHE A 67 11.13 3.25 -18.33
C PHE A 67 12.42 4.06 -18.50
N CYS A 68 13.53 3.36 -18.77
CA CYS A 68 14.86 3.92 -18.88
C CYS A 68 15.32 4.75 -17.66
N MET A 69 14.79 4.50 -16.47
CA MET A 69 15.26 5.13 -15.25
C MET A 69 16.51 4.41 -14.73
N PRO A 70 17.63 5.12 -14.53
CA PRO A 70 18.81 4.55 -13.87
C PRO A 70 18.51 4.12 -12.44
N GLY A 71 19.16 3.06 -11.97
CA GLY A 71 18.92 2.52 -10.65
C GLY A 71 19.29 3.45 -9.48
N ASP A 72 20.32 4.29 -9.66
CA ASP A 72 20.70 5.32 -8.70
C ASP A 72 19.62 6.42 -8.59
N GLN A 73 19.12 6.92 -9.73
CA GLN A 73 18.04 7.90 -9.75
C GLN A 73 16.76 7.34 -9.11
N LEU A 74 16.43 6.06 -9.37
CA LEU A 74 15.29 5.42 -8.73
C LEU A 74 15.45 5.38 -7.21
N ARG A 75 16.64 5.01 -6.71
CA ARG A 75 16.93 5.00 -5.27
C ARG A 75 16.78 6.38 -4.64
N GLU A 76 17.34 7.42 -5.26
CA GLU A 76 17.21 8.80 -4.76
C GLU A 76 15.76 9.25 -4.66
N LEU A 77 14.94 8.98 -5.69
CA LEU A 77 13.53 9.31 -5.69
C LEU A 77 12.73 8.52 -4.64
N VAL A 78 13.08 7.26 -4.41
CA VAL A 78 12.47 6.43 -3.36
C VAL A 78 12.77 6.95 -1.97
N GLU A 79 14.04 7.29 -1.68
CA GLU A 79 14.44 7.84 -0.37
C GLU A 79 13.79 9.21 -0.12
N ASP A 80 13.78 10.09 -1.12
CA ASP A 80 13.13 11.39 -1.01
C ASP A 80 11.62 11.25 -0.81
N PHE A 81 10.97 10.32 -1.51
CA PHE A 81 9.56 10.03 -1.35
C PHE A 81 9.22 9.55 0.05
N ALA A 82 9.95 8.56 0.56
CA ALA A 82 9.70 8.00 1.88
C ALA A 82 9.91 9.03 2.99
N LYS A 83 10.97 9.86 2.88
CA LYS A 83 11.37 10.81 3.91
C LYS A 83 10.56 12.12 3.88
N ASN A 84 10.25 12.65 2.70
CA ASN A 84 9.71 14.00 2.56
C ASN A 84 8.24 14.03 2.11
N VAL A 85 7.76 13.02 1.38
CA VAL A 85 6.37 13.00 0.89
C VAL A 85 5.45 12.20 1.82
N VAL A 86 5.88 11.01 2.21
CA VAL A 86 5.07 10.10 3.02
C VAL A 86 4.62 10.70 4.35
N PRO A 87 5.48 11.32 5.17
CA PRO A 87 5.05 11.90 6.44
C PRO A 87 3.99 13.01 6.30
N ALA A 88 4.05 13.79 5.21
CA ALA A 88 3.08 14.86 4.95
C ALA A 88 1.67 14.35 4.63
N VAL A 89 1.53 13.10 4.18
CA VAL A 89 0.25 12.50 3.79
C VAL A 89 -0.19 11.38 4.74
N ALA A 90 0.58 11.08 5.77
CA ALA A 90 0.20 10.11 6.78
C ALA A 90 -0.95 10.63 7.66
N TYR A 91 -1.75 9.72 8.18
CA TYR A 91 -2.70 10.04 9.25
C TYR A 91 -1.93 10.15 10.57
N PRO A 92 -1.95 11.32 11.24
CA PRO A 92 -1.25 11.49 12.52
C PRO A 92 -1.68 10.46 13.57
N GLU A 93 -2.99 10.19 13.64
CA GLU A 93 -3.57 9.24 14.57
C GLU A 93 -3.04 7.80 14.34
N MET A 94 -2.80 7.45 13.07
CA MET A 94 -2.26 6.14 12.73
C MET A 94 -0.76 6.04 13.02
N LEU A 95 -0.01 7.13 12.90
CA LEU A 95 1.40 7.19 13.33
C LEU A 95 1.53 7.10 14.86
N GLU A 96 0.57 7.66 15.61
CA GLU A 96 0.48 7.49 17.05
C GLU A 96 0.25 6.01 17.42
N GLU A 97 -0.63 5.30 16.70
CA GLU A 97 -0.85 3.86 16.88
C GLU A 97 0.44 3.04 16.58
N VAL A 98 1.16 3.35 15.49
CA VAL A 98 2.45 2.71 15.21
C VAL A 98 3.42 2.93 16.36
N THR A 99 3.52 4.17 16.86
CA THR A 99 4.40 4.53 17.97
C THR A 99 3.98 3.81 19.25
N ARG A 100 2.69 3.73 19.56
CA ARG A 100 2.14 3.01 20.71
C ARG A 100 2.55 1.55 20.68
N HIS A 101 2.33 0.87 19.58
CA HIS A 101 2.67 -0.56 19.43
C HIS A 101 4.17 -0.81 19.54
N LYS A 102 4.99 0.09 18.99
CA LYS A 102 6.44 0.05 19.11
C LYS A 102 6.89 0.14 20.57
N ASN A 103 6.34 1.11 21.32
CA ASN A 103 6.63 1.32 22.73
C ASN A 103 6.17 0.15 23.61
N GLU A 104 5.11 -0.53 23.21
CA GLU A 104 4.61 -1.74 23.87
C GLU A 104 5.41 -3.01 23.49
N GLY A 105 6.45 -2.89 22.64
CA GLY A 105 7.33 -3.99 22.24
C GLY A 105 6.67 -5.01 21.31
N ARG A 106 5.69 -4.59 20.49
CA ARG A 106 5.11 -5.44 19.43
C ARG A 106 5.98 -5.41 18.18
N THR A 107 6.00 -6.52 17.48
CA THR A 107 6.59 -6.61 16.14
C THR A 107 5.67 -5.92 15.15
N LEU A 108 6.16 -4.84 14.53
CA LEU A 108 5.42 -4.04 13.56
C LEU A 108 5.58 -4.62 12.16
N VAL A 109 4.47 -4.95 11.51
CA VAL A 109 4.47 -5.54 10.16
C VAL A 109 3.65 -4.65 9.23
N LEU A 110 4.30 -4.04 8.23
CA LEU A 110 3.64 -3.39 7.12
C LEU A 110 3.31 -4.45 6.06
N ASN A 111 2.02 -4.62 5.73
CA ASN A 111 1.57 -5.62 4.75
C ASN A 111 0.73 -4.96 3.66
N THR A 112 1.35 -4.61 2.56
CA THR A 112 0.77 -3.80 1.49
C THR A 112 0.82 -4.45 0.12
N ALA A 113 -0.13 -4.08 -0.76
CA ALA A 113 -0.06 -4.41 -2.18
C ALA A 113 0.93 -3.54 -2.96
N SER A 114 1.44 -2.47 -2.38
CA SER A 114 2.35 -1.53 -3.04
C SER A 114 3.68 -2.18 -3.44
N PRO A 115 4.39 -1.67 -4.48
CA PRO A 115 5.70 -2.16 -4.88
C PRO A 115 6.75 -2.11 -3.78
N ALA A 116 7.46 -3.22 -3.58
CA ALA A 116 8.45 -3.39 -2.51
C ALA A 116 9.58 -2.34 -2.59
N PHE A 117 10.02 -1.97 -3.78
CA PHE A 117 11.16 -1.07 -3.95
C PHE A 117 10.99 0.31 -3.28
N TYR A 118 9.74 0.79 -3.07
CA TYR A 118 9.49 1.98 -2.25
C TYR A 118 8.77 1.66 -0.93
N ALA A 119 7.99 0.59 -0.85
CA ALA A 119 7.31 0.21 0.39
C ALA A 119 8.32 -0.14 1.50
N ASP A 120 9.45 -0.76 1.16
CA ASP A 120 10.55 -1.06 2.09
C ASP A 120 11.18 0.22 2.66
N ALA A 121 11.34 1.26 1.84
CA ALA A 121 11.83 2.55 2.30
C ALA A 121 10.83 3.25 3.24
N ILE A 122 9.54 3.19 2.90
CA ILE A 122 8.46 3.70 3.76
C ILE A 122 8.44 2.96 5.10
N ALA A 123 8.51 1.63 5.08
CA ALA A 123 8.51 0.82 6.29
C ALA A 123 9.69 1.17 7.22
N ARG A 124 10.87 1.34 6.63
CA ARG A 124 12.07 1.74 7.36
C ARG A 124 11.92 3.13 7.98
N GLU A 125 11.42 4.11 7.23
CA GLU A 125 11.22 5.48 7.70
C GLU A 125 10.19 5.56 8.84
N LEU A 126 9.10 4.78 8.76
CA LEU A 126 8.06 4.71 9.78
C LEU A 126 8.42 3.76 10.94
N GLY A 127 9.56 3.07 10.88
CA GLY A 127 10.07 2.24 11.95
C GLY A 127 9.40 0.87 12.11
N PHE A 128 8.92 0.28 11.00
CA PHE A 128 8.42 -1.09 10.95
C PHE A 128 9.57 -2.11 10.98
N ASP A 129 9.34 -3.25 11.65
CA ASP A 129 10.31 -4.34 11.73
C ASP A 129 10.29 -5.19 10.45
N HIS A 130 9.13 -5.34 9.82
CA HIS A 130 8.95 -6.11 8.59
C HIS A 130 8.08 -5.39 7.58
N CYS A 131 8.43 -5.54 6.30
CA CYS A 131 7.62 -5.09 5.16
C CYS A 131 7.29 -6.27 4.26
N ILE A 132 6.00 -6.51 4.04
CA ILE A 132 5.47 -7.51 3.11
C ILE A 132 4.78 -6.76 1.99
N ALA A 133 5.40 -6.71 0.84
CA ALA A 133 4.97 -5.88 -0.29
C ALA A 133 5.02 -6.66 -1.62
N THR A 134 4.50 -6.08 -2.70
CA THR A 134 4.58 -6.69 -4.03
C THR A 134 5.99 -6.56 -4.57
N ARG A 135 6.68 -7.67 -4.78
CA ARG A 135 8.03 -7.69 -5.33
C ARG A 135 8.01 -7.32 -6.82
N VAL A 136 8.73 -6.28 -7.17
CA VAL A 136 8.95 -5.84 -8.55
C VAL A 136 10.43 -6.03 -8.87
N ILE A 137 10.72 -6.68 -10.00
CA ILE A 137 12.10 -6.83 -10.47
C ILE A 137 12.59 -5.47 -10.95
N THR A 138 13.54 -4.90 -10.22
CA THR A 138 14.23 -3.69 -10.62
C THR A 138 15.44 -4.03 -11.46
N ALA A 139 15.63 -3.32 -12.56
CA ALA A 139 16.79 -3.44 -13.44
C ALA A 139 17.45 -2.08 -13.63
N ASP A 140 18.64 -2.06 -14.12
CA ASP A 140 19.39 -0.82 -14.40
C ASP A 140 19.83 -0.80 -15.87
N PRO A 141 19.19 0.01 -16.72
CA PRO A 141 18.03 0.86 -16.44
C PRO A 141 16.70 0.08 -16.36
N MET A 142 15.65 0.71 -15.80
CA MET A 142 14.33 0.11 -15.68
C MET A 142 13.72 -0.23 -17.05
N PRO A 143 13.12 -1.44 -17.22
CA PRO A 143 12.49 -1.86 -18.47
C PRO A 143 11.18 -1.11 -18.72
N LEU A 144 10.68 -1.17 -19.99
CA LEU A 144 9.41 -0.55 -20.37
C LEU A 144 8.23 -1.08 -19.55
N VAL A 145 8.19 -2.37 -19.28
CA VAL A 145 7.17 -3.02 -18.46
C VAL A 145 7.88 -3.79 -17.34
N PRO A 146 8.05 -3.17 -16.16
CA PRO A 146 8.66 -3.84 -15.01
C PRO A 146 7.89 -5.10 -14.61
N GLN A 147 8.61 -6.19 -14.35
CA GLN A 147 7.99 -7.46 -14.01
C GLN A 147 7.77 -7.59 -12.51
N ILE A 148 6.65 -8.18 -12.13
CA ILE A 148 6.37 -8.57 -10.74
C ILE A 148 6.93 -9.98 -10.52
N ASP A 149 7.72 -10.16 -9.47
CA ASP A 149 8.21 -11.45 -9.01
C ASP A 149 7.20 -12.06 -8.02
N GLY A 150 6.62 -13.19 -8.38
CA GLY A 150 5.60 -13.86 -7.57
C GLY A 150 4.20 -13.22 -7.65
N PRO A 151 3.39 -13.37 -6.61
CA PRO A 151 2.02 -12.84 -6.56
C PRO A 151 2.01 -11.32 -6.31
N ASN A 152 0.97 -10.64 -6.79
CA ASN A 152 0.62 -9.32 -6.30
C ASN A 152 0.10 -9.48 -4.86
N ASN A 153 0.72 -8.84 -3.88
CA ASN A 153 0.43 -8.98 -2.45
C ASN A 153 -0.90 -8.30 -2.07
N LYS A 154 -1.99 -8.83 -2.61
CA LYS A 154 -3.35 -8.29 -2.43
C LYS A 154 -4.33 -9.42 -2.13
N ARG A 155 -5.36 -9.13 -1.31
CA ARG A 155 -6.41 -10.08 -0.94
C ARG A 155 -5.85 -11.31 -0.21
N THR A 156 -6.19 -12.50 -0.69
CA THR A 156 -5.76 -13.79 -0.13
C THR A 156 -4.24 -14.02 -0.18
N ALA A 157 -3.46 -13.22 -0.92
CA ALA A 157 -2.01 -13.35 -0.95
C ALA A 157 -1.32 -12.76 0.30
N LYS A 158 -1.96 -11.84 1.03
CA LYS A 158 -1.36 -11.15 2.18
C LYS A 158 -0.95 -12.09 3.31
N LEU A 159 -1.79 -13.05 3.70
CA LEU A 159 -1.46 -14.00 4.76
C LEU A 159 -0.36 -15.00 4.37
N PRO A 160 -0.45 -15.69 3.20
CA PRO A 160 0.63 -16.56 2.74
C PRO A 160 1.99 -15.85 2.63
N ALA A 161 2.02 -14.59 2.20
CA ALA A 161 3.26 -13.83 2.05
C ALA A 161 4.00 -13.60 3.39
N MET A 162 3.26 -13.54 4.50
CA MET A 162 3.85 -13.36 5.83
C MET A 162 3.99 -14.68 6.63
N ARG A 163 3.84 -15.85 5.99
CA ARG A 163 3.92 -17.17 6.67
C ARG A 163 5.19 -17.34 7.51
N HIS A 164 6.31 -16.80 7.04
CA HIS A 164 7.60 -16.91 7.74
C HIS A 164 7.66 -16.13 9.07
N LEU A 165 6.74 -15.18 9.29
CA LEU A 165 6.60 -14.42 10.54
C LEU A 165 5.63 -15.08 11.51
N LEU A 166 4.69 -15.89 10.99
CA LEU A 166 3.64 -16.52 11.78
C LEU A 166 4.16 -17.73 12.56
N PRO A 167 3.55 -18.09 13.69
CA PRO A 167 3.92 -19.28 14.44
C PRO A 167 3.90 -20.55 13.59
N LYS A 168 4.79 -21.49 13.90
CA LYS A 168 4.79 -22.81 13.24
C LYS A 168 3.43 -23.49 13.44
N GLY A 169 2.85 -23.98 12.35
CA GLY A 169 1.53 -24.63 12.37
C GLY A 169 0.33 -23.68 12.33
N PHE A 170 0.55 -22.36 12.18
CA PHE A 170 -0.55 -21.43 11.98
C PHE A 170 -1.34 -21.77 10.71
N ASP A 171 -2.64 -22.01 10.86
CA ASP A 171 -3.55 -22.31 9.74
C ASP A 171 -3.96 -20.99 9.05
N ILE A 172 -3.46 -20.80 7.82
CA ILE A 172 -3.75 -19.59 7.02
C ILE A 172 -5.17 -19.61 6.44
N ASP A 173 -5.71 -20.79 6.19
CA ASP A 173 -7.03 -20.95 5.56
C ASP A 173 -8.15 -20.76 6.59
N ASN A 174 -7.87 -21.12 7.86
CA ASN A 174 -8.79 -20.93 8.99
C ASN A 174 -8.03 -20.28 10.16
N PRO A 175 -7.68 -18.98 10.07
CA PRO A 175 -6.84 -18.33 11.06
C PRO A 175 -7.53 -18.23 12.41
N ILE A 176 -6.84 -18.74 13.45
CA ILE A 176 -7.19 -18.47 14.84
C ILE A 176 -6.45 -17.17 15.22
N PRO A 177 -7.15 -16.19 15.82
CA PRO A 177 -6.53 -14.93 16.18
C PRO A 177 -5.28 -15.11 17.05
N LEU A 178 -4.21 -14.47 16.68
CA LEU A 178 -2.95 -14.46 17.43
C LEU A 178 -3.15 -13.65 18.73
N PRO A 179 -2.81 -14.19 19.90
CA PRO A 179 -2.95 -13.47 21.16
C PRO A 179 -2.17 -12.16 21.18
N ASP A 180 -2.74 -11.12 21.79
CA ASP A 180 -2.16 -9.78 21.93
C ASP A 180 -1.67 -9.19 20.61
N SER A 181 -2.43 -9.42 19.53
CA SER A 181 -2.13 -8.89 18.21
C SER A 181 -3.22 -7.96 17.70
N TYR A 182 -2.81 -7.06 16.82
CA TYR A 182 -3.62 -5.98 16.28
C TYR A 182 -3.51 -5.96 14.75
N ALA A 183 -4.60 -5.62 14.05
CA ALA A 183 -4.56 -5.44 12.60
C ALA A 183 -5.40 -4.23 12.17
N TYR A 184 -4.86 -3.45 11.22
CA TYR A 184 -5.44 -2.21 10.71
C TYR A 184 -5.57 -2.26 9.20
N THR A 185 -6.76 -1.97 8.65
CA THR A 185 -7.00 -1.83 7.21
C THR A 185 -8.22 -0.97 6.89
N ASP A 186 -8.25 -0.38 5.69
CA ASP A 186 -9.39 0.34 5.12
C ASP A 186 -10.25 -0.54 4.19
N SER A 187 -9.80 -1.77 3.91
CA SER A 187 -10.29 -2.55 2.76
C SER A 187 -10.94 -3.88 3.13
N ILE A 188 -12.15 -4.14 2.60
CA ILE A 188 -12.86 -5.42 2.73
C ILE A 188 -12.02 -6.62 2.22
N VAL A 189 -11.10 -6.39 1.28
CA VAL A 189 -10.27 -7.47 0.72
C VAL A 189 -9.21 -7.97 1.70
N ASP A 190 -8.97 -7.25 2.79
CA ASP A 190 -8.00 -7.56 3.83
C ASP A 190 -8.65 -8.14 5.10
N VAL A 191 -9.92 -8.51 5.02
CA VAL A 191 -10.62 -9.29 6.09
C VAL A 191 -9.80 -10.49 6.57
N PRO A 192 -9.11 -11.26 5.72
CA PRO A 192 -8.23 -12.33 6.21
C PRO A 192 -7.10 -11.83 7.13
N LEU A 193 -6.53 -10.66 6.86
CA LEU A 193 -5.52 -10.05 7.72
C LEU A 193 -6.10 -9.63 9.08
N LEU A 194 -7.28 -8.99 9.08
CA LEU A 194 -8.00 -8.66 10.32
C LEU A 194 -8.33 -9.90 11.15
N SER A 195 -8.75 -10.98 10.48
CA SER A 195 -9.15 -12.23 11.15
C SER A 195 -7.99 -12.97 11.81
N CYS A 196 -6.75 -12.69 11.46
CA CYS A 196 -5.58 -13.30 12.12
C CYS A 196 -5.15 -12.56 13.38
N ALA A 197 -5.71 -11.40 13.67
CA ALA A 197 -5.41 -10.61 14.86
C ALA A 197 -6.52 -10.75 15.91
N GLU A 198 -6.14 -10.65 17.18
CA GLU A 198 -7.08 -10.63 18.29
C GLU A 198 -7.98 -9.37 18.26
N LYS A 199 -7.38 -8.23 17.88
CA LYS A 199 -8.09 -6.96 17.75
C LYS A 199 -7.97 -6.41 16.33
N GLY A 200 -9.12 -6.25 15.67
CA GLY A 200 -9.23 -5.67 14.34
C GLY A 200 -9.67 -4.21 14.39
N PHE A 201 -9.07 -3.39 13.56
CA PHE A 201 -9.41 -1.97 13.39
C PHE A 201 -9.63 -1.66 11.92
N VAL A 202 -10.78 -1.07 11.60
CA VAL A 202 -11.10 -0.65 10.24
C VAL A 202 -11.01 0.87 10.14
N VAL A 203 -10.24 1.35 9.16
CA VAL A 203 -9.95 2.78 8.98
C VAL A 203 -10.81 3.32 7.85
N ASN A 204 -11.65 4.32 8.12
CA ASN A 204 -12.55 4.93 7.11
C ASN A 204 -13.28 3.89 6.23
N PRO A 205 -13.91 2.85 6.81
CA PRO A 205 -14.46 1.71 6.06
C PRO A 205 -15.59 2.14 5.12
N ASP A 206 -15.71 1.46 3.98
CA ASP A 206 -16.92 1.53 3.17
C ASP A 206 -18.10 0.80 3.87
N SER A 207 -19.31 0.91 3.31
CA SER A 207 -20.50 0.28 3.90
C SER A 207 -20.40 -1.25 4.05
N ARG A 208 -19.64 -1.92 3.17
CA ARG A 208 -19.44 -3.38 3.24
C ARG A 208 -18.50 -3.75 4.37
N LEU A 209 -17.37 -3.06 4.47
CA LEU A 209 -16.41 -3.30 5.55
C LEU A 209 -16.99 -2.90 6.91
N SER A 210 -17.77 -1.80 6.98
CA SER A 210 -18.49 -1.41 8.19
C SER A 210 -19.45 -2.50 8.69
N ALA A 211 -20.19 -3.14 7.79
CA ALA A 211 -21.09 -4.22 8.14
C ALA A 211 -20.34 -5.43 8.73
N VAL A 212 -19.24 -5.83 8.08
CA VAL A 212 -18.39 -6.95 8.58
C VAL A 212 -17.71 -6.57 9.90
N ALA A 213 -17.28 -5.33 10.06
CA ALA A 213 -16.67 -4.86 11.31
C ALA A 213 -17.66 -4.94 12.48
N ALA A 214 -18.90 -4.50 12.26
CA ALA A 214 -19.96 -4.60 13.27
C ALA A 214 -20.28 -6.07 13.65
N GLU A 215 -20.34 -6.97 12.66
CA GLU A 215 -20.57 -8.40 12.88
C GLU A 215 -19.44 -9.06 13.68
N ARG A 216 -18.19 -8.66 13.41
CA ARG A 216 -16.98 -9.22 14.01
C ARG A 216 -16.53 -8.52 15.30
N GLY A 217 -17.19 -7.43 15.68
CA GLY A 217 -16.80 -6.63 16.85
C GLY A 217 -15.49 -5.87 16.66
N TRP A 218 -15.11 -5.54 15.41
CA TRP A 218 -13.93 -4.73 15.12
C TRP A 218 -14.21 -3.25 15.33
N GLU A 219 -13.20 -2.53 15.80
CA GLU A 219 -13.30 -1.10 16.06
C GLU A 219 -13.15 -0.27 14.78
N THR A 220 -13.88 0.85 14.70
CA THR A 220 -13.82 1.77 13.55
C THR A 220 -13.08 3.04 13.93
N LEU A 221 -12.05 3.37 13.13
CA LEU A 221 -11.29 4.62 13.20
C LEU A 221 -11.66 5.50 12.01
N THR A 222 -11.90 6.79 12.25
CA THR A 222 -12.35 7.74 11.21
C THR A 222 -11.46 8.98 11.15
N PRO A 223 -10.15 8.83 10.84
CA PRO A 223 -9.28 9.99 10.66
C PRO A 223 -9.75 10.85 9.47
N PRO A 224 -9.44 12.16 9.47
CA PRO A 224 -9.89 13.10 8.45
C PRO A 224 -9.42 12.70 7.05
N GLN A 225 -10.39 12.56 6.12
CA GLN A 225 -10.08 12.22 4.73
C GLN A 225 -9.48 13.41 3.97
N PRO A 226 -8.58 13.17 2.99
CA PRO A 226 -7.88 14.25 2.28
C PRO A 226 -8.77 15.00 1.30
N PHE A 227 -9.91 14.42 0.90
CA PHE A 227 -10.80 14.98 -0.10
C PHE A 227 -12.21 15.17 0.45
N CYS A 228 -12.75 16.37 0.27
CA CYS A 228 -14.09 16.73 0.72
C CYS A 228 -15.21 15.99 -0.02
N CYS A 229 -14.96 15.50 -1.23
CA CYS A 229 -15.94 14.79 -2.05
C CYS A 229 -15.29 13.90 -3.13
N LYS A 230 -16.09 13.00 -3.73
CA LYS A 230 -15.64 12.10 -4.81
C LYS A 230 -15.09 12.83 -6.04
N THR A 231 -15.61 14.01 -6.35
CA THR A 231 -15.11 14.82 -7.49
C THR A 231 -13.71 15.32 -7.20
N ALA A 232 -13.45 15.85 -6.02
CA ALA A 232 -12.12 16.30 -5.60
C ALA A 232 -11.10 15.13 -5.65
N ALA A 233 -11.49 13.95 -5.17
CA ALA A 233 -10.67 12.75 -5.24
C ALA A 233 -10.33 12.35 -6.70
N ARG A 234 -11.30 12.41 -7.61
CA ARG A 234 -11.07 12.11 -9.04
C ARG A 234 -10.13 13.12 -9.70
N VAL A 235 -10.30 14.40 -9.40
CA VAL A 235 -9.40 15.45 -9.90
C VAL A 235 -7.99 15.23 -9.40
N ALA A 236 -7.83 14.95 -8.09
CA ALA A 236 -6.52 14.63 -7.51
C ALA A 236 -5.88 13.39 -8.14
N THR A 237 -6.66 12.34 -8.41
CA THR A 237 -6.19 11.15 -9.14
C THR A 237 -5.68 11.51 -10.54
N ALA A 238 -6.44 12.30 -11.31
CA ALA A 238 -6.02 12.76 -12.64
C ALA A 238 -4.74 13.60 -12.57
N GLN A 239 -4.63 14.49 -11.59
CA GLN A 239 -3.43 15.28 -11.36
C GLN A 239 -2.23 14.41 -11.00
N GLN A 240 -2.41 13.37 -10.17
CA GLN A 240 -1.34 12.43 -9.81
C GLN A 240 -0.85 11.65 -11.04
N LEU A 241 -1.75 11.17 -11.88
CA LEU A 241 -1.41 10.48 -13.14
C LEU A 241 -0.59 11.36 -14.09
N LEU A 242 -0.76 12.67 -14.04
CA LEU A 242 -0.07 13.65 -14.87
C LEU A 242 1.18 14.26 -14.20
N GLY A 243 1.45 13.93 -12.94
CA GLY A 243 2.54 14.55 -12.19
C GLY A 243 2.28 16.05 -11.88
N LEU A 244 1.02 16.41 -11.63
CA LEU A 244 0.60 17.79 -11.37
C LEU A 244 0.04 17.98 -9.96
N TYR A 245 -0.18 16.90 -9.22
CA TYR A 245 -0.74 16.95 -7.88
C TYR A 245 0.28 17.53 -6.89
N ARG A 246 -0.20 18.44 -6.02
CA ARG A 246 0.56 18.95 -4.87
C ARG A 246 -0.19 18.49 -3.62
N ALA A 247 0.46 17.69 -2.81
CA ALA A 247 -0.08 17.35 -1.49
C ALA A 247 -0.24 18.64 -0.67
N PRO A 248 -1.32 18.75 0.12
CA PRO A 248 -1.55 19.92 0.97
C PRO A 248 -0.47 20.06 2.03
#